data_bb233e83bd31ce60677b7756c581fa09
#
_entry.id   bb233e83bd31ce60677b7756c581fa09
#
_cell.length_a   1.000
_cell.length_b   1.000
_cell.length_c   1.000
_cell.angle_alpha   90.00
_cell.angle_beta   90.00
_cell.angle_gamma   90.00
#
_symmetry.space_group_name_H-M   'P 1'
#
loop_
_entity.id
_entity.type
_entity.pdbx_description
1 polymer ?
#
loop_
_entity_poly.entity_id
_entity_poly.type
_entity_poly.pdbx_seq_one_letter_code
_entity_poly.pdbx_strand_id
1 'polypeptide(L)'
;MQALQTFNFKELPVRTVEIENEPYFVGKDIAEILGYARTDNAIRNHVDSEDKLTHQFSASGQNRNMIIINESGLYSLIFDASKQSKNEKIRETARKFKRWVTSDVLPAIRKHGIYATDNVIEQTLKDPDYIITVLTEYKKEKEQNLLLQQEIGELKPKADYVDEIL
;
A
#
# COMPACT_ATOMS: atom_id res chain seq x y z
N MET A 1 -3.71 6.76 8.20
CA MET A 1 -3.44 7.00 6.77
C MET A 1 -4.67 7.60 6.09
N GLN A 2 -4.54 8.83 5.64
CA GLN A 2 -5.64 9.55 4.98
C GLN A 2 -6.12 8.85 3.69
N ALA A 3 -5.22 8.22 2.95
CA ALA A 3 -5.53 7.51 1.72
C ALA A 3 -6.55 6.38 1.94
N LEU A 4 -6.33 5.55 2.94
CA LEU A 4 -7.25 4.46 3.28
C LEU A 4 -8.57 4.99 3.87
N GLN A 5 -8.53 6.09 4.61
CA GLN A 5 -9.72 6.74 5.16
C GLN A 5 -10.60 7.33 4.05
N THR A 6 -10.00 7.90 3.00
CA THR A 6 -10.73 8.49 1.87
C THR A 6 -11.60 7.45 1.16
N PHE A 7 -11.13 6.22 1.03
CA PHE A 7 -11.87 5.12 0.40
C PHE A 7 -12.67 4.27 1.38
N ASN A 8 -12.49 4.53 2.69
CA ASN A 8 -13.29 3.93 3.77
C ASN A 8 -13.36 2.40 3.72
N PHE A 9 -12.21 1.75 3.49
CA PHE A 9 -12.11 0.29 3.41
C PHE A 9 -12.47 -0.42 4.72
N LYS A 10 -12.49 0.28 5.85
CA LYS A 10 -12.81 -0.30 7.17
C LYS A 10 -14.23 -0.81 7.28
N GLU A 11 -15.16 -0.25 6.53
CA GLU A 11 -16.57 -0.65 6.52
C GLU A 11 -16.91 -1.69 5.45
N LEU A 12 -15.95 -2.02 4.57
CA LEU A 12 -16.14 -2.94 3.47
C LEU A 12 -15.34 -4.23 3.71
N PRO A 13 -15.84 -5.39 3.25
CA PRO A 13 -15.21 -6.68 3.54
C PRO A 13 -13.96 -6.88 2.69
N VAL A 14 -12.84 -6.34 3.13
CA VAL A 14 -11.54 -6.55 2.52
C VAL A 14 -10.76 -7.55 3.39
N ARG A 15 -10.41 -8.68 2.82
CA ARG A 15 -9.56 -9.66 3.48
C ARG A 15 -8.13 -9.17 3.45
N THR A 16 -7.48 -9.21 4.61
CA THR A 16 -6.11 -8.70 4.78
C THR A 16 -5.23 -9.77 5.41
N VAL A 17 -3.95 -9.72 5.08
CA VAL A 17 -2.91 -10.59 5.64
C VAL A 17 -1.69 -9.72 5.93
N GLU A 18 -1.01 -9.99 7.03
CA GLU A 18 0.25 -9.33 7.35
C GLU A 18 1.40 -10.28 7.05
N ILE A 19 2.33 -9.85 6.21
CA ILE A 19 3.52 -10.60 5.85
C ILE A 19 4.73 -9.72 6.09
N GLU A 20 5.64 -10.14 6.96
CA GLU A 20 6.87 -9.40 7.31
C GLU A 20 6.58 -7.95 7.74
N ASN A 21 5.55 -7.76 8.56
CA ASN A 21 5.07 -6.47 9.05
C ASN A 21 4.50 -5.55 7.95
N GLU A 22 4.28 -6.05 6.74
CA GLU A 22 3.59 -5.32 5.69
C GLU A 22 2.16 -5.81 5.53
N PRO A 23 1.18 -4.90 5.40
CA PRO A 23 -0.19 -5.27 5.12
C PRO A 23 -0.35 -5.67 3.65
N TYR A 24 -1.01 -6.79 3.42
CA TYR A 24 -1.43 -7.25 2.10
C TYR A 24 -2.95 -7.38 2.06
N PHE A 25 -3.52 -7.06 0.94
CA PHE A 25 -4.96 -7.06 0.71
C PHE A 25 -5.30 -8.03 -0.41
N VAL A 26 -6.42 -8.73 -0.29
CA VAL A 26 -6.89 -9.55 -1.41
C VAL A 26 -7.22 -8.62 -2.58
N GLY A 27 -6.50 -8.77 -3.67
CA GLY A 27 -6.62 -7.90 -4.84
C GLY A 27 -8.01 -7.88 -5.42
N LYS A 28 -8.68 -9.04 -5.47
CA LYS A 28 -10.05 -9.14 -5.94
C LYS A 28 -11.02 -8.29 -5.12
N ASP A 29 -10.89 -8.30 -3.80
CA ASP A 29 -11.76 -7.53 -2.92
C ASP A 29 -11.59 -6.03 -3.19
N ILE A 30 -10.36 -5.57 -3.32
CA ILE A 30 -10.05 -4.16 -3.64
C ILE A 30 -10.59 -3.78 -5.01
N ALA A 31 -10.35 -4.60 -6.04
CA ALA A 31 -10.81 -4.31 -7.39
C ALA A 31 -12.34 -4.28 -7.50
N GLU A 32 -13.04 -5.15 -6.77
CA GLU A 32 -14.51 -5.12 -6.69
C GLU A 32 -15.01 -3.83 -6.04
N ILE A 33 -14.43 -3.44 -4.93
CA ILE A 33 -14.78 -2.20 -4.22
C ILE A 33 -14.56 -0.98 -5.11
N LEU A 34 -13.44 -0.97 -5.84
CA LEU A 34 -13.11 0.13 -6.76
C LEU A 34 -13.93 0.12 -8.05
N GLY A 35 -14.77 -0.90 -8.26
CA GLY A 35 -15.69 -0.92 -9.38
C GLY A 35 -15.07 -1.28 -10.72
N TYR A 36 -13.99 -2.06 -10.72
CA TYR A 36 -13.42 -2.57 -11.97
C TYR A 36 -14.36 -3.60 -12.61
N ALA A 37 -14.46 -3.55 -13.92
CA ALA A 37 -15.33 -4.45 -14.69
C ALA A 37 -14.89 -5.92 -14.56
N ARG A 38 -13.57 -6.13 -14.59
CA ARG A 38 -12.97 -7.46 -14.48
C ARG A 38 -11.80 -7.37 -13.51
N THR A 39 -11.98 -7.96 -12.34
CA THR A 39 -11.02 -7.86 -11.25
C THR A 39 -9.68 -8.53 -11.56
N ASP A 40 -9.71 -9.68 -12.21
CA ASP A 40 -8.50 -10.41 -12.63
C ASP A 40 -7.66 -9.61 -13.63
N ASN A 41 -8.30 -8.99 -14.61
CA ASN A 41 -7.63 -8.14 -15.57
C ASN A 41 -7.07 -6.87 -14.93
N ALA A 42 -7.81 -6.27 -14.01
CA ALA A 42 -7.37 -5.07 -13.29
C ALA A 42 -6.06 -5.34 -12.52
N ILE A 43 -6.00 -6.44 -11.80
CA ILE A 43 -4.79 -6.82 -11.05
C ILE A 43 -3.64 -7.08 -12.02
N ARG A 44 -3.89 -7.79 -13.11
CA ARG A 44 -2.86 -8.11 -14.11
C ARG A 44 -2.30 -6.86 -14.79
N ASN A 45 -3.17 -5.91 -15.14
CA ASN A 45 -2.80 -4.75 -15.95
C ASN A 45 -2.28 -3.57 -15.11
N HIS A 46 -2.72 -3.45 -13.86
CA HIS A 46 -2.47 -2.24 -13.06
C HIS A 46 -1.58 -2.47 -11.84
N VAL A 47 -1.26 -3.73 -11.50
CA VAL A 47 -0.40 -4.05 -10.35
C VAL A 47 0.87 -4.72 -10.85
N ASP A 48 2.01 -4.12 -10.51
CA ASP A 48 3.32 -4.67 -10.88
C ASP A 48 3.55 -6.03 -10.20
N SER A 49 4.35 -6.88 -10.85
CA SER A 49 4.66 -8.21 -10.34
C SER A 49 5.33 -8.17 -8.96
N GLU A 50 6.07 -7.12 -8.67
CA GLU A 50 6.74 -6.91 -7.38
C GLU A 50 5.77 -6.59 -6.25
N ASP A 51 4.55 -6.15 -6.58
CA ASP A 51 3.55 -5.68 -5.63
C ASP A 51 2.47 -6.72 -5.34
N LYS A 52 2.60 -7.93 -5.87
CA LYS A 52 1.60 -8.99 -5.69
C LYS A 52 2.24 -10.33 -5.40
N LEU A 53 1.52 -11.12 -4.61
CA LEU A 53 1.89 -12.49 -4.25
C LEU A 53 0.66 -13.37 -4.35
N THR A 54 0.89 -14.67 -4.53
CA THR A 54 -0.17 -15.67 -4.38
C THR A 54 -0.15 -16.18 -2.95
N HIS A 55 -1.30 -16.15 -2.27
CA HIS A 55 -1.43 -16.60 -0.88
C HIS A 55 -2.57 -17.60 -0.77
N GLN A 56 -2.36 -18.65 0.04
CA GLN A 56 -3.35 -19.67 0.26
C GLN A 56 -4.20 -19.32 1.49
N PHE A 57 -5.51 -19.22 1.28
CA PHE A 57 -6.49 -19.04 2.35
C PHE A 57 -7.19 -20.36 2.61
N SER A 58 -7.29 -20.73 3.88
CA SER A 58 -8.01 -21.92 4.32
C SER A 58 -9.32 -21.48 5.00
N ALA A 59 -10.45 -21.90 4.44
CA ALA A 59 -11.77 -21.63 5.03
C ALA A 59 -12.69 -22.82 4.77
N SER A 60 -13.40 -23.29 5.80
CA SER A 60 -14.40 -24.36 5.71
C SER A 60 -13.89 -25.64 5.05
N GLY A 61 -12.63 -26.01 5.32
CA GLY A 61 -12.00 -27.21 4.77
C GLY A 61 -11.56 -27.11 3.32
N GLN A 62 -11.71 -25.93 2.69
CA GLN A 62 -11.23 -25.67 1.34
C GLN A 62 -10.04 -24.69 1.37
N ASN A 63 -9.04 -25.02 0.57
CA ASN A 63 -7.87 -24.15 0.35
C ASN A 63 -8.03 -23.43 -0.98
N ARG A 64 -7.95 -22.10 -0.95
CA ARG A 64 -8.01 -21.26 -2.16
C ARG A 64 -6.76 -20.42 -2.26
N ASN A 65 -6.16 -20.42 -3.44
CA ASN A 65 -5.06 -19.50 -3.76
C ASN A 65 -5.65 -18.21 -4.29
N MET A 66 -5.26 -17.10 -3.66
CA MET A 66 -5.70 -15.76 -4.06
C MET A 66 -4.50 -14.85 -4.23
N ILE A 67 -4.62 -13.92 -5.17
CA ILE A 67 -3.60 -12.88 -5.34
C ILE A 67 -3.82 -11.82 -4.27
N ILE A 68 -2.78 -11.56 -3.51
CA ILE A 68 -2.74 -10.47 -2.54
C ILE A 68 -1.80 -9.38 -3.03
N ILE A 69 -2.12 -8.14 -2.72
CA ILE A 69 -1.36 -6.96 -3.14
C ILE A 69 -0.92 -6.16 -1.93
N ASN A 70 0.26 -5.57 -2.02
CA ASN A 70 0.76 -4.67 -0.98
C ASN A 70 0.17 -3.26 -1.13
N GLU A 71 0.63 -2.34 -0.31
CA GLU A 71 0.16 -0.96 -0.33
C GLU A 71 0.44 -0.26 -1.67
N SER A 72 1.60 -0.50 -2.27
CA SER A 72 1.94 0.04 -3.60
C SER A 72 0.95 -0.43 -4.67
N GLY A 73 0.63 -1.72 -4.67
CA GLY A 73 -0.38 -2.28 -5.57
C GLY A 73 -1.78 -1.69 -5.35
N LEU A 74 -2.13 -1.46 -4.09
CA LEU A 74 -3.37 -0.78 -3.73
C LEU A 74 -3.45 0.62 -4.34
N TYR A 75 -2.40 1.43 -4.21
CA TYR A 75 -2.37 2.77 -4.79
C TYR A 75 -2.45 2.74 -6.32
N SER A 76 -1.79 1.78 -6.95
CA SER A 76 -1.88 1.62 -8.41
C SER A 76 -3.32 1.37 -8.86
N LEU A 77 -4.06 0.50 -8.17
CA LEU A 77 -5.47 0.26 -8.46
C LEU A 77 -6.34 1.50 -8.20
N ILE A 78 -6.06 2.23 -7.12
CA ILE A 78 -6.79 3.47 -6.81
C ILE A 78 -6.60 4.52 -7.91
N PHE A 79 -5.35 4.74 -8.33
CA PHE A 79 -5.05 5.74 -9.36
C PHE A 79 -5.74 5.41 -10.69
N ASP A 80 -5.68 4.16 -11.11
CA ASP A 80 -6.26 3.75 -12.38
C ASP A 80 -7.79 3.65 -12.33
N ALA A 81 -8.36 3.49 -11.13
CA ALA A 81 -9.81 3.53 -10.95
C ALA A 81 -10.42 4.87 -11.36
N SER A 82 -9.63 5.96 -11.35
CA SER A 82 -10.08 7.26 -11.84
C SER A 82 -10.55 7.24 -13.29
N LYS A 83 -10.09 6.26 -14.08
CA LYS A 83 -10.45 6.07 -15.48
C LYS A 83 -11.21 4.79 -15.73
N GLN A 84 -10.95 3.74 -14.96
CA GLN A 84 -11.41 2.38 -15.24
C GLN A 84 -12.61 1.93 -14.42
N SER A 85 -12.95 2.62 -13.32
CA SER A 85 -14.08 2.24 -12.49
C SER A 85 -15.40 2.44 -13.21
N LYS A 86 -16.32 1.52 -13.03
CA LYS A 86 -17.71 1.65 -13.49
C LYS A 86 -18.53 2.57 -12.60
N ASN A 87 -18.11 2.78 -11.36
CA ASN A 87 -18.81 3.59 -10.40
C ASN A 87 -18.32 5.04 -10.49
N GLU A 88 -19.23 5.95 -10.86
CA GLU A 88 -18.91 7.35 -11.07
C GLU A 88 -18.40 8.04 -9.81
N LYS A 89 -18.97 7.73 -8.63
CA LYS A 89 -18.50 8.28 -7.35
C LYS A 89 -17.07 7.85 -7.04
N ILE A 90 -16.77 6.59 -7.33
CA ILE A 90 -15.42 6.05 -7.10
C ILE A 90 -14.43 6.66 -8.08
N ARG A 91 -14.80 6.82 -9.35
CA ARG A 91 -13.94 7.54 -10.31
C ARG A 91 -13.60 8.94 -9.81
N GLU A 92 -14.59 9.66 -9.32
CA GLU A 92 -14.40 11.03 -8.80
C GLU A 92 -13.53 11.04 -7.56
N THR A 93 -13.77 10.14 -6.61
CA THR A 93 -12.95 10.01 -5.39
C THR A 93 -11.51 9.63 -5.73
N ALA A 94 -11.33 8.70 -6.64
CA ALA A 94 -10.00 8.28 -7.11
C ALA A 94 -9.27 9.43 -7.83
N ARG A 95 -10.00 10.20 -8.64
CA ARG A 95 -9.43 11.38 -9.31
C ARG A 95 -8.98 12.43 -8.30
N LYS A 96 -9.78 12.70 -7.29
CA LYS A 96 -9.41 13.63 -6.21
C LYS A 96 -8.21 13.16 -5.43
N PHE A 97 -8.15 11.88 -5.11
CA PHE A 97 -7.01 11.27 -4.44
C PHE A 97 -5.74 11.41 -5.28
N LYS A 98 -5.80 11.04 -6.54
CA LYS A 98 -4.68 11.19 -7.47
C LYS A 98 -4.23 12.65 -7.56
N ARG A 99 -5.19 13.57 -7.66
CA ARG A 99 -4.91 15.01 -7.73
C ARG A 99 -4.22 15.52 -6.48
N TRP A 100 -4.67 15.10 -5.33
CA TRP A 100 -4.05 15.46 -4.04
C TRP A 100 -2.60 14.98 -3.97
N VAL A 101 -2.36 13.71 -4.32
CA VAL A 101 -0.99 13.15 -4.32
C VAL A 101 -0.08 13.92 -5.27
N THR A 102 -0.53 14.18 -6.49
CA THR A 102 0.31 14.78 -7.54
C THR A 102 0.45 16.29 -7.41
N SER A 103 -0.53 16.98 -6.84
CA SER A 103 -0.53 18.44 -6.72
C SER A 103 -0.03 18.95 -5.37
N ASP A 104 -0.21 18.18 -4.29
CA ASP A 104 0.13 18.62 -2.94
C ASP A 104 1.24 17.80 -2.32
N VAL A 105 1.06 16.48 -2.25
CA VAL A 105 1.98 15.58 -1.52
C VAL A 105 3.35 15.53 -2.19
N LEU A 106 3.40 15.10 -3.44
CA LEU A 106 4.68 14.96 -4.17
C LEU A 106 5.41 16.29 -4.35
N PRO A 107 4.73 17.41 -4.73
CA PRO A 107 5.41 18.69 -4.79
C PRO A 107 5.96 19.16 -3.44
N ALA A 108 5.25 18.92 -2.33
CA ALA A 108 5.73 19.27 -1.00
C ALA A 108 7.00 18.50 -0.64
N ILE A 109 7.03 17.18 -0.94
CA ILE A 109 8.21 16.36 -0.73
C ILE A 109 9.39 16.84 -1.57
N ARG A 110 9.14 17.17 -2.84
CA ARG A 110 10.20 17.66 -3.74
C ARG A 110 10.75 19.01 -3.30
N LYS A 111 9.88 19.94 -2.87
CA LYS A 111 10.28 21.30 -2.49
C LYS A 111 10.89 21.38 -1.08
N HIS A 112 10.32 20.65 -0.13
CA HIS A 112 10.64 20.80 1.30
C HIS A 112 11.27 19.56 1.91
N GLY A 113 11.33 18.43 1.18
CA GLY A 113 11.82 17.15 1.69
C GLY A 113 10.80 16.39 2.53
N ILE A 114 9.66 17.00 2.86
CA ILE A 114 8.60 16.40 3.67
C ILE A 114 7.23 16.85 3.17
N TYR A 115 6.21 16.04 3.48
CA TYR A 115 4.83 16.44 3.48
C TYR A 115 4.30 16.32 4.91
N ALA A 116 3.73 17.40 5.45
CA ALA A 116 3.10 17.40 6.76
C ALA A 116 1.65 17.82 6.63
N THR A 117 0.75 17.09 7.31
CA THR A 117 -0.67 17.47 7.35
C THR A 117 -0.84 18.75 8.16
N ASP A 118 -1.96 19.45 7.95
CA ASP A 118 -2.27 20.65 8.70
C ASP A 118 -2.26 20.41 10.21
N ASN A 119 -2.74 19.23 10.65
CA ASN A 119 -2.70 18.84 12.05
C ASN A 119 -1.28 18.75 12.60
N VAL A 120 -0.37 18.11 11.86
CA VAL A 120 1.05 18.00 12.26
C VAL A 120 1.68 19.39 12.35
N ILE A 121 1.41 20.26 11.38
CA ILE A 121 1.91 21.64 11.37
C ILE A 121 1.38 22.38 12.59
N GLU A 122 0.09 22.33 12.84
CA GLU A 122 -0.56 23.03 13.96
C GLU A 122 -0.03 22.54 15.31
N GLN A 123 0.07 21.22 15.51
CA GLN A 123 0.59 20.66 16.75
C GLN A 123 2.06 21.02 16.96
N THR A 124 2.85 21.05 15.90
CA THR A 124 4.27 21.43 15.96
C THR A 124 4.44 22.89 16.31
N LEU A 125 3.58 23.77 15.81
CA LEU A 125 3.60 25.21 16.13
C LEU A 125 3.21 25.47 17.60
N LYS A 126 2.30 24.69 18.13
CA LYS A 126 1.90 24.77 19.55
C LYS A 126 2.96 24.19 20.49
N ASP A 127 3.57 23.09 20.10
CA ASP A 127 4.60 22.39 20.86
C ASP A 127 5.66 21.86 19.90
N PRO A 128 6.80 22.55 19.76
CA PRO A 128 7.87 22.13 18.86
C PRO A 128 8.41 20.72 19.13
N ASP A 129 8.28 20.21 20.36
CA ASP A 129 8.73 18.85 20.69
C ASP A 129 7.84 17.77 20.06
N TYR A 130 6.65 18.10 19.61
CA TYR A 130 5.76 17.17 18.92
C TYR A 130 6.40 16.57 17.68
N ILE A 131 7.11 17.37 16.88
CA ILE A 131 7.76 16.89 15.67
C ILE A 131 8.90 15.89 15.98
N ILE A 132 9.53 16.02 17.14
CA ILE A 132 10.56 15.08 17.58
C ILE A 132 9.97 13.69 17.76
N THR A 133 8.77 13.60 18.36
CA THR A 133 8.04 12.32 18.51
C THR A 133 7.72 11.71 17.14
N VAL A 134 7.20 12.49 16.21
CA VAL A 134 6.86 12.04 14.85
C VAL A 134 8.11 11.51 14.13
N LEU A 135 9.21 12.27 14.17
CA LEU A 135 10.47 11.89 13.53
C LEU A 135 11.11 10.66 14.18
N THR A 136 10.96 10.52 15.50
CA THR A 136 11.48 9.36 16.24
C THR A 136 10.77 8.08 15.81
N GLU A 137 9.46 8.11 15.67
CA GLU A 137 8.67 6.98 15.18
C GLU A 137 9.03 6.63 13.73
N TYR A 138 9.16 7.63 12.88
CA TYR A 138 9.58 7.45 11.49
C TYR A 138 10.97 6.81 11.40
N LYS A 139 11.90 7.25 12.24
CA LYS A 139 13.26 6.68 12.32
C LYS A 139 13.23 5.21 12.71
N LYS A 140 12.41 4.85 13.71
CA LYS A 140 12.25 3.44 14.13
C LYS A 140 11.74 2.57 13.02
N GLU A 141 10.71 3.01 12.31
CA GLU A 141 10.15 2.29 11.18
C GLU A 141 11.19 2.09 10.07
N LYS A 142 11.95 3.13 9.76
CA LYS A 142 13.01 3.10 8.76
C LYS A 142 14.13 2.12 9.13
N GLU A 143 14.54 2.08 10.40
CA GLU A 143 15.54 1.14 10.91
C GLU A 143 15.04 -0.30 10.85
N GLN A 144 13.79 -0.57 11.20
CA GLN A 144 13.19 -1.90 11.07
C GLN A 144 13.16 -2.36 9.61
N ASN A 145 12.75 -1.50 8.68
CA ASN A 145 12.73 -1.83 7.26
C ASN A 145 14.13 -2.13 6.73
N LEU A 146 15.13 -1.36 7.17
CA LEU A 146 16.52 -1.59 6.77
C LEU A 146 17.05 -2.94 7.27
N LEU A 147 16.72 -3.31 8.52
CA LEU A 147 17.10 -4.61 9.09
C LEU A 147 16.46 -5.76 8.31
N LEU A 148 15.17 -5.65 7.99
CA LEU A 148 14.45 -6.66 7.18
C LEU A 148 15.08 -6.82 5.80
N GLN A 149 15.44 -5.72 5.14
CA GLN A 149 16.12 -5.75 3.84
C GLN A 149 17.51 -6.40 3.93
N GLN A 150 18.25 -6.16 5.01
CA GLN A 150 19.54 -6.81 5.25
C GLN A 150 19.39 -8.31 5.46
N GLU A 151 18.41 -8.76 6.23
CA GLU A 151 18.11 -10.18 6.42
C GLU A 151 17.76 -10.87 5.10
N ILE A 152 16.93 -10.25 4.28
CA ILE A 152 16.59 -10.76 2.95
C ILE A 152 17.84 -10.84 2.07
N GLY A 153 18.68 -9.81 2.08
CA GLY A 153 19.93 -9.75 1.34
C GLY A 153 20.93 -10.81 1.74
N GLU A 154 21.00 -11.15 3.03
CA GLU A 154 21.89 -12.21 3.55
C GLU A 154 21.38 -13.61 3.21
N LEU A 155 20.08 -13.83 3.23
CA LEU A 155 19.49 -15.13 2.93
C LEU A 155 19.53 -15.46 1.42
N LYS A 156 19.38 -14.50 0.55
CA LYS A 156 19.31 -14.68 -0.90
C LYS A 156 20.59 -15.28 -1.50
N PRO A 157 21.80 -14.81 -1.17
CA PRO A 157 23.03 -15.42 -1.67
C PRO A 157 23.22 -16.87 -1.24
N LYS A 158 22.81 -17.23 -0.03
CA LYS A 158 22.90 -18.61 0.47
C LYS A 158 21.95 -19.54 -0.28
N ALA A 159 20.74 -19.10 -0.58
CA ALA A 159 19.77 -19.85 -1.37
C ALA A 159 20.27 -20.07 -2.80
N ASP A 160 20.80 -19.03 -3.45
CA ASP A 160 21.37 -19.11 -4.78
C ASP A 160 22.58 -20.08 -4.85
N TYR A 161 23.44 -20.07 -3.83
CA TYR A 161 24.57 -20.98 -3.73
C TYR A 161 24.15 -22.45 -3.61
N VAL A 162 23.12 -22.75 -2.85
CA VAL A 162 22.56 -24.11 -2.71
C VAL A 162 21.96 -24.58 -4.02
N ASP A 163 21.28 -23.74 -4.74
CA ASP A 163 20.68 -24.04 -6.05
C ASP A 163 21.77 -24.33 -7.11
N GLU A 164 22.91 -23.66 -7.08
CA GLU A 164 24.03 -23.92 -7.98
C GLU A 164 24.74 -25.25 -7.71
N ILE A 165 24.73 -25.75 -6.48
CA ILE A 165 25.38 -27.02 -6.10
C ILE A 165 24.49 -28.21 -6.44
N LEU A 166 23.19 -28.07 -6.39
CA LEU A 166 22.22 -29.11 -6.68
C LEU A 166 21.85 -29.19 -8.16
#